data_1e86353e5e3bd19877635a37bcd2a6dc
#
_entry.id   1e86353e5e3bd19877635a37bcd2a6dc
#
_cell.length_a   1.000
_cell.length_b   1.000
_cell.length_c   1.000
_cell.angle_alpha   90.00
_cell.angle_beta   90.00
_cell.angle_gamma   90.00
#
_symmetry.space_group_name_H-M   'P 1'
#
loop_
_entity.id
_entity.type
_entity.pdbx_description
1 polymer ?
#
loop_
_entity_poly.entity_id
_entity_poly.type
_entity_poly.pdbx_seq_one_letter_code
_entity_poly.pdbx_strand_id
1 'polypeptide(L)'
;STRVRSSAASDVYKRQIMPVLNDFYESGKIHFIGVSNWTTQRIEEANKFAEENGMEPIRISQINYSLAHSSVETFGDNTLVCMDTKEFRWYKKHDFPVMAFSPQAKGFFAKLAKGDAANNLPEGQYAGPANLARLAKVKQLSEQTGDTPAKITLGYLNSQPFFVSSVFAVTKLWQLDEDMEAQDLTYDPKTVAFLENMI
;
A
#
# COMPACT_ATOMS: atom_id res chain seq x y z
N SER A 1 -8.49 -29.52 -5.69
CA SER A 1 -9.54 -29.31 -4.66
C SER A 1 -9.48 -27.91 -4.02
N THR A 2 -8.48 -27.11 -4.30
CA THR A 2 -8.25 -25.76 -3.71
C THR A 2 -9.11 -24.67 -4.39
N ARG A 3 -9.52 -24.85 -5.63
CA ARG A 3 -10.33 -23.87 -6.40
C ARG A 3 -11.77 -23.73 -5.91
N VAL A 4 -12.37 -24.81 -5.41
CA VAL A 4 -13.78 -24.81 -4.97
C VAL A 4 -13.95 -24.09 -3.62
N ARG A 5 -12.92 -24.13 -2.76
CA ARG A 5 -12.94 -23.41 -1.47
C ARG A 5 -12.86 -21.88 -1.62
N SER A 6 -12.15 -21.40 -2.64
CA SER A 6 -12.03 -19.95 -2.90
C SER A 6 -13.35 -19.34 -3.37
N SER A 7 -14.08 -20.00 -4.26
CA SER A 7 -15.36 -19.50 -4.76
C SER A 7 -16.47 -19.55 -3.71
N ALA A 8 -16.55 -20.64 -2.93
CA ALA A 8 -17.53 -20.75 -1.85
C ALA A 8 -17.28 -19.74 -0.72
N ALA A 9 -16.03 -19.50 -0.35
CA ALA A 9 -15.67 -18.45 0.63
C ALA A 9 -16.03 -17.05 0.11
N SER A 10 -15.76 -16.75 -1.18
CA SER A 10 -16.15 -15.49 -1.81
C SER A 10 -17.67 -15.26 -1.79
N ASP A 11 -18.47 -16.27 -2.06
CA ASP A 11 -19.92 -16.18 -2.07
C ASP A 11 -20.52 -15.98 -0.67
N VAL A 12 -19.98 -16.64 0.34
CA VAL A 12 -20.38 -16.47 1.74
C VAL A 12 -20.09 -15.03 2.22
N TYR A 13 -18.94 -14.47 1.91
CA TYR A 13 -18.60 -13.10 2.32
C TYR A 13 -19.50 -12.04 1.69
N LYS A 14 -19.84 -12.18 0.41
CA LYS A 14 -20.71 -11.22 -0.28
C LYS A 14 -22.09 -11.19 0.36
N ARG A 15 -22.70 -12.37 0.56
CA ARG A 15 -24.06 -12.51 1.07
C ARG A 15 -24.21 -12.20 2.56
N GLN A 16 -23.13 -12.28 3.33
CA GLN A 16 -23.17 -12.05 4.78
C GLN A 16 -22.58 -10.71 5.19
N ILE A 17 -21.43 -10.31 4.64
CA ILE A 17 -20.72 -9.11 5.06
C ILE A 17 -21.33 -7.85 4.43
N MET A 18 -21.56 -7.84 3.11
CA MET A 18 -22.05 -6.63 2.44
C MET A 18 -23.41 -6.15 2.95
N PRO A 19 -24.42 -7.01 3.19
CA PRO A 19 -25.67 -6.57 3.79
C PRO A 19 -25.51 -5.96 5.18
N VAL A 20 -24.69 -6.58 6.05
CA VAL A 20 -24.46 -6.05 7.41
C VAL A 20 -23.75 -4.70 7.39
N LEU A 21 -22.75 -4.54 6.50
CA LEU A 21 -22.08 -3.25 6.35
C LEU A 21 -23.02 -2.19 5.76
N ASN A 22 -23.89 -2.59 4.83
CA ASN A 22 -24.90 -1.70 4.29
C ASN A 22 -25.91 -1.25 5.36
N ASP A 23 -26.35 -2.13 6.27
CA ASP A 23 -27.23 -1.76 7.40
C ASP A 23 -26.55 -0.70 8.30
N PHE A 24 -25.24 -0.77 8.52
CA PHE A 24 -24.52 0.25 9.26
C PHE A 24 -24.43 1.57 8.47
N TYR A 25 -24.22 1.51 7.18
CA TYR A 25 -24.22 2.68 6.31
C TYR A 25 -25.60 3.37 6.29
N GLU A 26 -26.68 2.63 6.02
CA GLU A 26 -28.04 3.14 5.97
C GLU A 26 -28.49 3.73 7.32
N SER A 27 -28.05 3.15 8.44
CA SER A 27 -28.31 3.68 9.78
C SER A 27 -27.47 4.89 10.17
N GLY A 28 -26.57 5.36 9.30
CA GLY A 28 -25.67 6.50 9.54
C GLY A 28 -24.55 6.22 10.56
N LYS A 29 -24.33 4.96 10.95
CA LYS A 29 -23.26 4.58 11.88
C LYS A 29 -21.87 4.62 11.25
N ILE A 30 -21.79 4.41 9.94
CA ILE A 30 -20.59 4.55 9.14
C ILE A 30 -20.90 5.38 7.89
N HIS A 31 -19.89 6.04 7.34
CA HIS A 31 -20.03 6.88 6.14
C HIS A 31 -19.40 6.24 4.90
N PHE A 32 -18.49 5.28 5.08
CA PHE A 32 -17.80 4.59 4.00
C PHE A 32 -17.53 3.14 4.39
N ILE A 33 -17.49 2.27 3.40
CA ILE A 33 -17.09 0.87 3.55
C ILE A 33 -15.68 0.73 2.97
N GLY A 34 -14.75 0.21 3.78
CA GLY A 34 -13.40 -0.13 3.36
C GLY A 34 -13.06 -1.56 3.71
N VAL A 35 -12.04 -2.10 3.03
CA VAL A 35 -11.53 -3.45 3.26
C VAL A 35 -10.02 -3.46 3.49
N SER A 36 -9.51 -4.48 4.17
CA SER A 36 -8.08 -4.67 4.35
C SER A 36 -7.65 -6.03 3.83
N ASN A 37 -6.53 -6.05 3.07
CA ASN A 37 -5.96 -7.26 2.49
C ASN A 37 -6.94 -8.08 1.62
N TRP A 38 -7.78 -7.37 0.87
CA TRP A 38 -8.57 -7.98 -0.20
C TRP A 38 -7.88 -7.74 -1.54
N THR A 39 -7.87 -8.77 -2.39
CA THR A 39 -7.44 -8.62 -3.78
C THR A 39 -8.41 -7.74 -4.56
N THR A 40 -7.94 -7.08 -5.60
CA THR A 40 -8.79 -6.27 -6.49
C THR A 40 -9.91 -7.09 -7.10
N GLN A 41 -9.68 -8.34 -7.46
CA GLN A 41 -10.73 -9.25 -7.93
C GLN A 41 -11.85 -9.40 -6.89
N ARG A 42 -11.50 -9.55 -5.60
CA ARG A 42 -12.48 -9.68 -4.53
C ARG A 42 -13.29 -8.40 -4.32
N ILE A 43 -12.62 -7.23 -4.46
CA ILE A 43 -13.28 -5.92 -4.41
C ILE A 43 -14.28 -5.78 -5.56
N GLU A 44 -13.87 -6.10 -6.80
CA GLU A 44 -14.77 -6.06 -7.97
C GLU A 44 -16.00 -6.93 -7.79
N GLU A 45 -15.80 -8.15 -7.32
CA GLU A 45 -16.91 -9.07 -7.09
C GLU A 45 -17.88 -8.57 -6.01
N ALA A 46 -17.36 -7.97 -4.91
CA ALA A 46 -18.19 -7.40 -3.86
C ALA A 46 -18.92 -6.14 -4.33
N ASN A 47 -18.25 -5.26 -5.09
CA ASN A 47 -18.87 -4.05 -5.62
C ASN A 47 -19.94 -4.35 -6.68
N LYS A 48 -19.71 -5.36 -7.52
CA LYS A 48 -20.76 -5.86 -8.43
C LYS A 48 -21.98 -6.37 -7.66
N PHE A 49 -21.77 -7.15 -6.59
CA PHE A 49 -22.87 -7.61 -5.74
C PHE A 49 -23.61 -6.43 -5.08
N ALA A 50 -22.89 -5.43 -4.60
CA ALA A 50 -23.47 -4.22 -4.02
C ALA A 50 -24.35 -3.49 -5.05
N GLU A 51 -23.84 -3.27 -6.27
CA GLU A 51 -24.57 -2.62 -7.36
C GLU A 51 -25.86 -3.38 -7.71
N GLU A 52 -25.78 -4.71 -7.88
CA GLU A 52 -26.94 -5.56 -8.21
C GLU A 52 -28.01 -5.56 -7.10
N ASN A 53 -27.67 -5.22 -5.87
CA ASN A 53 -28.58 -5.22 -4.72
C ASN A 53 -28.86 -3.80 -4.15
N GLY A 54 -28.43 -2.74 -4.82
CA GLY A 54 -28.67 -1.35 -4.38
C GLY A 54 -27.97 -0.98 -3.06
N MET A 55 -26.82 -1.60 -2.80
CA MET A 55 -26.01 -1.39 -1.57
C MET A 55 -24.87 -0.42 -1.81
N GLU A 56 -24.34 0.19 -0.73
CA GLU A 56 -23.14 0.99 -0.79
C GLU A 56 -21.92 0.12 -1.11
N PRO A 57 -21.11 0.46 -2.14
CA PRO A 57 -19.93 -0.32 -2.49
C PRO A 57 -18.76 -0.04 -1.56
N ILE A 58 -17.73 -0.89 -1.66
CA ILE A 58 -16.42 -0.65 -1.06
C ILE A 58 -15.77 0.53 -1.76
N ARG A 59 -15.29 1.51 -0.97
CA ARG A 59 -14.73 2.79 -1.46
C ARG A 59 -13.22 2.92 -1.26
N ILE A 60 -12.61 2.11 -0.40
CA ILE A 60 -11.18 2.19 -0.07
C ILE A 60 -10.63 0.82 0.30
N SER A 61 -9.37 0.60 0.00
CA SER A 61 -8.65 -0.63 0.35
C SER A 61 -7.39 -0.34 1.14
N GLN A 62 -7.13 -1.12 2.19
CA GLN A 62 -5.89 -1.05 2.94
C GLN A 62 -5.03 -2.28 2.63
N ILE A 63 -3.87 -2.06 2.00
CA ILE A 63 -2.92 -3.11 1.62
C ILE A 63 -1.48 -2.69 1.90
N ASN A 64 -0.54 -3.64 1.83
CA ASN A 64 0.87 -3.30 1.89
C ASN A 64 1.29 -2.56 0.62
N TYR A 65 1.74 -1.33 0.79
CA TYR A 65 2.26 -0.52 -0.31
C TYR A 65 3.36 0.42 0.15
N SER A 66 4.50 0.35 -0.50
CA SER A 66 5.66 1.21 -0.28
C SER A 66 6.53 1.26 -1.53
N LEU A 67 7.55 2.11 -1.54
CA LEU A 67 8.59 2.07 -2.57
C LEU A 67 9.35 0.72 -2.56
N ALA A 68 9.48 0.07 -1.41
CA ALA A 68 10.09 -1.26 -1.34
C ALA A 68 9.16 -2.31 -1.93
N HIS A 69 9.67 -3.12 -2.86
CA HIS A 69 8.96 -4.30 -3.34
C HIS A 69 8.83 -5.32 -2.21
N SER A 70 7.62 -5.84 -2.07
CA SER A 70 7.28 -6.86 -1.08
C SER A 70 6.32 -7.88 -1.69
N SER A 71 6.27 -9.07 -1.12
CA SER A 71 5.34 -10.12 -1.50
C SER A 71 4.91 -10.91 -0.27
N VAL A 72 3.87 -11.71 -0.41
CA VAL A 72 3.38 -12.61 0.67
C VAL A 72 4.47 -13.58 1.10
N GLU A 73 5.33 -14.02 0.18
CA GLU A 73 6.45 -14.92 0.47
C GLU A 73 7.50 -14.22 1.35
N THR A 74 7.80 -12.93 1.11
CA THR A 74 8.77 -12.18 1.91
C THR A 74 8.26 -11.91 3.33
N PHE A 75 6.94 -11.82 3.50
CA PHE A 75 6.32 -11.69 4.83
C PHE A 75 6.09 -13.02 5.53
N GLY A 76 6.05 -14.13 4.80
CA GLY A 76 5.63 -15.43 5.33
C GLY A 76 4.15 -15.45 5.77
N ASP A 77 3.33 -14.53 5.25
CA ASP A 77 1.92 -14.38 5.58
C ASP A 77 1.08 -14.26 4.30
N ASN A 78 0.37 -15.31 3.97
CA ASN A 78 -0.47 -15.42 2.79
C ASN A 78 -1.86 -14.75 2.95
N THR A 79 -2.13 -14.13 4.07
CA THR A 79 -3.33 -13.34 4.30
C THR A 79 -3.16 -11.89 3.86
N LEU A 80 -1.92 -11.45 3.63
CA LEU A 80 -1.60 -10.11 3.18
C LEU A 80 -1.84 -9.96 1.67
N VAL A 81 -2.17 -8.74 1.27
CA VAL A 81 -2.11 -8.28 -0.12
C VAL A 81 -1.03 -7.21 -0.22
N CYS A 82 -0.04 -7.46 -1.06
CA CYS A 82 1.02 -6.50 -1.38
C CYS A 82 0.74 -5.87 -2.74
N MET A 83 1.08 -4.60 -2.89
CA MET A 83 0.98 -3.92 -4.17
C MET A 83 1.93 -4.56 -5.18
N ASP A 84 1.38 -5.25 -6.14
CA ASP A 84 2.09 -5.79 -7.30
C ASP A 84 1.65 -5.10 -8.59
N THR A 85 2.20 -5.51 -9.73
CA THR A 85 1.87 -4.94 -11.03
C THR A 85 0.40 -5.13 -11.42
N LYS A 86 -0.22 -6.25 -11.02
CA LYS A 86 -1.62 -6.54 -11.32
C LYS A 86 -2.54 -5.64 -10.50
N GLU A 87 -2.30 -5.58 -9.18
CA GLU A 87 -3.04 -4.74 -8.25
C GLU A 87 -2.88 -3.26 -8.66
N PHE A 88 -1.65 -2.79 -8.90
CA PHE A 88 -1.36 -1.41 -9.32
C PHE A 88 -2.13 -0.99 -10.58
N ARG A 89 -2.15 -1.84 -11.62
CA ARG A 89 -2.89 -1.54 -12.86
C ARG A 89 -4.38 -1.39 -12.61
N TRP A 90 -4.93 -2.19 -11.72
CA TRP A 90 -6.33 -2.12 -11.37
C TRP A 90 -6.65 -0.83 -10.60
N TYR A 91 -5.88 -0.50 -9.54
CA TYR A 91 -6.06 0.74 -8.78
C TYR A 91 -5.97 1.98 -9.67
N LYS A 92 -4.97 2.02 -10.54
CA LYS A 92 -4.81 3.11 -11.52
C LYS A 92 -5.98 3.22 -12.49
N LYS A 93 -6.47 2.10 -13.02
CA LYS A 93 -7.57 2.06 -13.99
C LYS A 93 -8.89 2.56 -13.38
N HIS A 94 -9.12 2.26 -12.10
CA HIS A 94 -10.38 2.56 -11.43
C HIS A 94 -10.31 3.81 -10.55
N ASP A 95 -9.16 4.49 -10.52
CA ASP A 95 -8.88 5.62 -9.60
C ASP A 95 -9.33 5.29 -8.16
N PHE A 96 -8.98 4.09 -7.71
CA PHE A 96 -9.49 3.54 -6.47
C PHE A 96 -8.57 3.86 -5.29
N PRO A 97 -9.07 4.47 -4.20
CA PRO A 97 -8.26 4.91 -3.06
C PRO A 97 -7.58 3.76 -2.31
N VAL A 98 -6.34 3.99 -1.90
CA VAL A 98 -5.52 3.05 -1.11
C VAL A 98 -5.07 3.67 0.21
N MET A 99 -5.22 2.94 1.30
CA MET A 99 -4.49 3.18 2.55
C MET A 99 -3.25 2.27 2.55
N ALA A 100 -2.09 2.86 2.38
CA ALA A 100 -0.82 2.12 2.34
C ALA A 100 -0.34 1.81 3.76
N PHE A 101 -0.39 0.56 4.20
CA PHE A 101 0.29 0.20 5.46
C PHE A 101 1.76 -0.17 5.21
N SER A 102 2.61 0.07 6.23
CA SER A 102 4.07 0.01 6.12
C SER A 102 4.64 0.85 4.97
N PRO A 103 4.20 2.12 4.80
CA PRO A 103 4.53 2.95 3.63
C PRO A 103 6.02 3.21 3.48
N GLN A 104 6.78 3.18 4.57
CA GLN A 104 8.23 3.36 4.61
C GLN A 104 9.00 2.03 4.72
N ALA A 105 8.34 0.87 4.45
CA ALA A 105 8.93 -0.46 4.60
C ALA A 105 9.63 -0.64 5.97
N LYS A 106 8.95 -0.22 7.05
CA LYS A 106 9.48 -0.21 8.43
C LYS A 106 10.80 0.55 8.59
N GLY A 107 11.02 1.57 7.77
CA GLY A 107 12.24 2.39 7.77
C GLY A 107 13.42 1.77 7.03
N PHE A 108 13.20 0.78 6.16
CA PHE A 108 14.25 0.06 5.44
C PHE A 108 15.24 1.01 4.73
N PHE A 109 14.76 1.92 3.91
CA PHE A 109 15.63 2.85 3.18
C PHE A 109 16.36 3.83 4.12
N ALA A 110 15.67 4.37 5.13
CA ALA A 110 16.25 5.32 6.07
C ALA A 110 17.38 4.69 6.93
N LYS A 111 17.16 3.46 7.40
CA LYS A 111 18.16 2.72 8.19
C LYS A 111 19.38 2.37 7.35
N LEU A 112 19.20 1.82 6.17
CA LEU A 112 20.31 1.44 5.28
C LEU A 112 21.07 2.66 4.73
N ALA A 113 20.41 3.79 4.54
CA ALA A 113 21.07 5.02 4.14
C ALA A 113 22.03 5.54 5.24
N LYS A 114 21.71 5.27 6.52
CA LYS A 114 22.56 5.59 7.67
C LYS A 114 23.72 4.61 7.89
N GLY A 115 23.77 3.52 7.12
CA GLY A 115 24.85 2.53 7.19
C GLY A 115 24.51 1.27 7.98
N ASP A 116 23.25 1.08 8.39
CA ASP A 116 22.83 -0.16 9.05
C ASP A 116 22.99 -1.34 8.08
N ALA A 117 23.40 -2.50 8.58
CA ALA A 117 23.55 -3.69 7.76
C ALA A 117 22.18 -4.34 7.48
N ALA A 118 21.85 -4.57 6.21
CA ALA A 118 20.55 -5.11 5.79
C ALA A 118 20.18 -6.43 6.49
N ASN A 119 21.16 -7.31 6.71
CA ASN A 119 20.94 -8.62 7.33
C ASN A 119 20.65 -8.55 8.84
N ASN A 120 20.96 -7.42 9.48
CA ASN A 120 20.77 -7.23 10.92
C ASN A 120 19.48 -6.50 11.26
N LEU A 121 18.72 -6.09 10.23
CA LEU A 121 17.45 -5.41 10.45
C LEU A 121 16.32 -6.44 10.63
N PRO A 122 15.38 -6.20 11.56
CA PRO A 122 14.13 -6.95 11.63
C PRO A 122 13.37 -6.93 10.29
N GLU A 123 13.64 -5.90 9.50
CA GLU A 123 13.09 -5.64 8.18
C GLU A 123 13.89 -6.29 7.05
N GLY A 124 14.79 -7.24 7.35
CA GLY A 124 15.61 -7.98 6.38
C GLY A 124 14.81 -8.66 5.26
N GLN A 125 13.51 -8.86 5.49
CA GLN A 125 12.56 -9.30 4.48
C GLN A 125 12.50 -8.39 3.24
N TYR A 126 12.90 -7.12 3.36
CA TYR A 126 12.99 -6.18 2.23
C TYR A 126 14.37 -6.18 1.54
N ALA A 127 15.36 -6.91 2.03
CA ALA A 127 16.75 -6.84 1.57
C ALA A 127 17.03 -7.55 0.22
N GLY A 128 16.01 -7.75 -0.60
CA GLY A 128 16.16 -8.31 -1.95
C GLY A 128 16.90 -7.37 -2.93
N PRO A 129 17.50 -7.95 -4.02
CA PRO A 129 18.29 -7.17 -4.99
C PRO A 129 17.55 -5.95 -5.58
N ALA A 130 16.26 -6.09 -5.86
CA ALA A 130 15.44 -4.99 -6.38
C ALA A 130 15.38 -3.79 -5.42
N ASN A 131 15.22 -4.04 -4.12
CA ASN A 131 15.15 -2.99 -3.12
C ASN A 131 16.51 -2.38 -2.81
N LEU A 132 17.59 -3.15 -2.92
CA LEU A 132 18.96 -2.60 -2.82
C LEU A 132 19.29 -1.69 -4.01
N ALA A 133 18.81 -2.01 -5.22
CA ALA A 133 18.92 -1.14 -6.38
C ALA A 133 18.12 0.17 -6.17
N ARG A 134 16.90 0.08 -5.63
CA ARG A 134 16.08 1.25 -5.27
C ARG A 134 16.74 2.09 -4.17
N LEU A 135 17.42 1.48 -3.21
CA LEU A 135 18.17 2.21 -2.18
C LEU A 135 19.23 3.13 -2.79
N ALA A 136 19.95 2.67 -3.83
CA ALA A 136 20.92 3.51 -4.52
C ALA A 136 20.25 4.75 -5.16
N LYS A 137 19.05 4.58 -5.73
CA LYS A 137 18.25 5.67 -6.29
C LYS A 137 17.74 6.64 -5.23
N VAL A 138 17.27 6.11 -4.10
CA VAL A 138 16.85 6.94 -2.96
C VAL A 138 18.01 7.78 -2.43
N LYS A 139 19.21 7.18 -2.27
CA LYS A 139 20.42 7.93 -1.87
C LYS A 139 20.78 9.03 -2.86
N GLN A 140 20.79 8.71 -4.14
CA GLN A 140 21.07 9.67 -5.21
C GLN A 140 20.08 10.84 -5.19
N LEU A 141 18.77 10.57 -5.07
CA LEU A 141 17.76 11.62 -5.00
C LEU A 141 17.90 12.45 -3.72
N SER A 142 18.18 11.80 -2.58
CA SER A 142 18.45 12.49 -1.30
C SER A 142 19.63 13.48 -1.40
N GLU A 143 20.71 13.10 -2.07
CA GLU A 143 21.86 13.98 -2.32
C GLU A 143 21.50 15.17 -3.23
N GLN A 144 20.60 14.98 -4.18
CA GLN A 144 20.18 16.01 -5.14
C GLN A 144 19.19 17.02 -4.55
N THR A 145 18.25 16.55 -3.73
CA THR A 145 17.15 17.38 -3.21
C THR A 145 17.37 17.86 -1.78
N GLY A 146 18.19 17.16 -1.00
CA GLY A 146 18.31 17.36 0.45
C GLY A 146 17.20 16.66 1.25
N ASP A 147 16.23 16.01 0.59
CA ASP A 147 15.19 15.26 1.27
C ASP A 147 15.76 13.99 1.89
N THR A 148 15.26 13.63 3.07
CA THR A 148 15.66 12.38 3.70
C THR A 148 15.04 11.17 3.01
N PRO A 149 15.62 9.97 3.13
CA PRO A 149 15.02 8.74 2.60
C PRO A 149 13.60 8.48 3.13
N ALA A 150 13.27 8.92 4.35
CA ALA A 150 11.93 8.83 4.91
C ALA A 150 10.92 9.69 4.12
N LYS A 151 11.26 10.97 3.91
CA LYS A 151 10.46 11.89 3.08
C LYS A 151 10.31 11.39 1.64
N ILE A 152 11.40 10.91 1.03
CA ILE A 152 11.39 10.40 -0.35
C ILE A 152 10.40 9.24 -0.50
N THR A 153 10.36 8.32 0.45
CA THR A 153 9.43 7.18 0.39
C THR A 153 7.97 7.57 0.55
N LEU A 154 7.66 8.58 1.35
CA LEU A 154 6.32 9.14 1.47
C LEU A 154 5.94 9.97 0.23
N GLY A 155 6.84 10.83 -0.24
CA GLY A 155 6.65 11.59 -1.48
C GLY A 155 6.42 10.69 -2.70
N TYR A 156 7.08 9.53 -2.77
CA TYR A 156 6.80 8.53 -3.80
C TYR A 156 5.33 8.06 -3.76
N LEU A 157 4.78 7.79 -2.57
CA LEU A 157 3.39 7.36 -2.43
C LEU A 157 2.40 8.48 -2.76
N ASN A 158 2.70 9.72 -2.37
CA ASN A 158 1.89 10.88 -2.71
C ASN A 158 1.87 11.16 -4.22
N SER A 159 2.85 10.63 -4.97
CA SER A 159 3.02 10.84 -6.41
C SER A 159 2.33 9.78 -7.28
N GLN A 160 1.56 8.89 -6.66
CA GLN A 160 0.91 7.83 -7.40
C GLN A 160 -0.29 8.36 -8.22
N PRO A 161 -0.65 7.71 -9.34
CA PRO A 161 -1.72 8.18 -10.21
C PRO A 161 -3.14 7.89 -9.70
N PHE A 162 -3.27 7.55 -8.44
CA PHE A 162 -4.52 7.37 -7.68
C PHE A 162 -4.27 7.78 -6.23
N PHE A 163 -5.33 8.08 -5.48
CA PHE A 163 -5.18 8.54 -4.09
C PHE A 163 -4.55 7.46 -3.20
N VAL A 164 -3.47 7.83 -2.51
CA VAL A 164 -2.80 6.99 -1.51
C VAL A 164 -2.70 7.75 -0.19
N SER A 165 -3.24 7.17 0.87
CA SER A 165 -3.05 7.64 2.23
C SER A 165 -2.04 6.75 2.95
N SER A 166 -0.94 7.31 3.41
CA SER A 166 0.11 6.58 4.13
C SER A 166 -0.27 6.37 5.59
N VAL A 167 -0.34 5.10 6.02
CA VAL A 167 -0.60 4.70 7.41
C VAL A 167 0.74 4.33 8.04
N PHE A 168 1.35 5.25 8.76
CA PHE A 168 2.65 5.05 9.39
C PHE A 168 2.57 5.18 10.92
N ALA A 169 3.58 4.66 11.61
CA ALA A 169 3.77 4.85 13.04
C ALA A 169 5.24 5.18 13.30
N VAL A 170 5.46 6.04 14.29
CA VAL A 170 6.79 6.51 14.69
C VAL A 170 7.05 6.17 16.15
N THR A 171 8.33 6.08 16.53
CA THR A 171 8.75 5.84 17.91
C THR A 171 9.33 7.08 18.57
N LYS A 172 9.62 8.14 17.79
CA LYS A 172 10.20 9.40 18.24
C LYS A 172 9.46 10.58 17.62
N LEU A 173 9.28 11.66 18.36
CA LEU A 173 8.59 12.87 17.88
C LEU A 173 9.26 13.46 16.63
N TRP A 174 10.59 13.52 16.59
CA TRP A 174 11.30 14.04 15.42
C TRP A 174 11.03 13.26 14.13
N GLN A 175 10.67 11.96 14.23
CA GLN A 175 10.25 11.17 13.06
C GLN A 175 8.86 11.61 12.57
N LEU A 176 7.97 11.97 13.51
CA LEU A 176 6.66 12.51 13.15
C LEU A 176 6.81 13.84 12.43
N ASP A 177 7.65 14.73 12.96
CA ASP A 177 7.90 16.03 12.34
C ASP A 177 8.46 15.85 10.92
N GLU A 178 9.43 14.96 10.74
CA GLU A 178 10.02 14.59 9.45
C GLU A 178 8.99 14.04 8.47
N ASP A 179 8.14 13.11 8.93
CA ASP A 179 7.11 12.49 8.09
C ASP A 179 5.99 13.49 7.71
N MET A 180 5.63 14.40 8.62
CA MET A 180 4.66 15.48 8.35
C MET A 180 5.17 16.51 7.36
N GLU A 181 6.47 16.79 7.32
CA GLU A 181 7.06 17.65 6.28
C GLU A 181 6.94 17.06 4.87
N ALA A 182 6.71 15.75 4.75
CA ALA A 182 6.51 15.09 3.47
C ALA A 182 5.04 15.08 2.99
N GLN A 183 4.10 15.66 3.74
CA GLN A 183 2.66 15.56 3.43
C GLN A 183 2.30 16.06 2.02
N ASP A 184 2.94 17.13 1.57
CA ASP A 184 2.69 17.75 0.26
C ASP A 184 3.82 17.45 -0.76
N LEU A 185 4.80 16.62 -0.37
CA LEU A 185 5.91 16.27 -1.25
C LEU A 185 5.43 15.33 -2.36
N THR A 186 5.62 15.76 -3.60
CA THR A 186 5.31 14.95 -4.79
C THR A 186 6.43 15.01 -5.80
N TYR A 187 6.52 14.00 -6.65
CA TYR A 187 7.51 13.87 -7.71
C TYR A 187 6.83 13.74 -9.08
N ASP A 188 7.51 14.22 -10.10
CA ASP A 188 7.08 14.00 -11.48
C ASP A 188 7.18 12.50 -11.87
N PRO A 189 6.48 12.08 -12.95
CA PRO A 189 6.48 10.67 -13.37
C PRO A 189 7.86 10.10 -13.73
N LYS A 190 8.82 10.95 -14.15
CA LYS A 190 10.18 10.50 -14.46
C LYS A 190 10.94 10.16 -13.18
N THR A 191 10.78 10.98 -12.15
CA THR A 191 11.37 10.74 -10.82
C THR A 191 10.76 9.50 -10.18
N VAL A 192 9.45 9.30 -10.29
CA VAL A 192 8.79 8.07 -9.82
C VAL A 192 9.38 6.83 -10.52
N ALA A 193 9.46 6.84 -11.87
CA ALA A 193 10.03 5.74 -12.66
C ALA A 193 11.52 5.51 -12.33
N PHE A 194 12.28 6.56 -12.07
CA PHE A 194 13.66 6.47 -11.61
C PHE A 194 13.77 5.73 -10.27
N LEU A 195 12.93 6.10 -9.28
CA LEU A 195 12.91 5.44 -7.96
C LEU A 195 12.52 3.95 -8.05
N GLU A 196 11.60 3.62 -8.94
CA GLU A 196 11.18 2.22 -9.20
C GLU A 196 12.23 1.38 -9.92
N ASN A 197 13.32 2.00 -10.36
CA ASN A 197 14.38 1.38 -11.16
C ASN A 197 13.88 0.80 -12.49
N MET A 198 12.93 1.50 -13.13
CA MET A 198 12.32 1.09 -14.41
C MET A 198 13.01 1.68 -15.62
N ILE A 199 14.12 2.43 -15.43
CA ILE A 199 14.92 3.08 -16.47
C ILE A 199 16.35 2.61 -16.36
#